data_b12790c7b39f36aeeeb181169ee0bd81
#
_entry.id   b12790c7b39f36aeeeb181169ee0bd81
#
_cell.length_a   1.000
_cell.length_b   1.000
_cell.length_c   1.000
_cell.angle_alpha   90.00
_cell.angle_beta   90.00
_cell.angle_gamma   90.00
#
_symmetry.space_group_name_H-M   'P 1'
#
loop_
_entity.id
_entity.type
_entity.pdbx_description
1 polymer ?
#
loop_
_entity_poly.entity_id
_entity_poly.type
_entity_poly.pdbx_seq_one_letter_code
_entity_poly.pdbx_strand_id
1 'polypeptide(L)'
;MKELEKITPLELDFARWYTDVVKQGNLIEYGPVKGTMIFKPNSFGIWEQIQKALNGIFNSLKIQNVYLPLFIPDRLLAKEKEHIAGFNPELATITKVGDKDLEQKIYVRPTSEVLFADLFKKMIVSHKDLPILYNQWANVVRWEKTTNPFLRNREFLWQEGHTCHKSAIEARKLTRDMINVYAKFLKNYLAIPTIIGKKTPYEKFAGACSTYTVEAMMKDGKALQAGTSHYLAQNFSKKFEISFKNDKNEDEFVYQTSWGVSTRLLGAIIMTHGDNRGIIIPPKVAPVQVDILELFANKQPRVHDFCQELVKQLERKFRVRLDSTDKSPGYKASNSEIQGVPLRIEVGPKDLENKTVTIVRRDTLEKTIVDISEVKSKVRELLAQIHNNLYENAKKKLDENTVLVDNYEEFKEKIKENKFVLAPFCCAEEAEKQIKDETGATTRCIPRKNLKPGKSNKCIFEGCRSQTNKYVIFAKAY
;
A
#
# COMPACT_ATOMS: atom_id res chain seq x y z
N MET A 1 1.74 -3.86 35.86
CA MET A 1 2.15 -4.25 34.49
C MET A 1 0.89 -4.27 33.65
N LYS A 2 0.81 -3.51 32.55
CA LYS A 2 -0.28 -3.76 31.60
C LYS A 2 -0.08 -5.16 31.03
N GLU A 3 -0.99 -6.07 31.32
CA GLU A 3 -1.09 -7.33 30.61
C GLU A 3 -1.29 -7.03 29.13
N LEU A 4 -0.73 -7.86 28.25
CA LEU A 4 -1.03 -7.78 26.83
C LEU A 4 -2.52 -8.05 26.67
N GLU A 5 -3.28 -7.05 26.30
CA GLU A 5 -4.72 -7.19 26.07
C GLU A 5 -4.96 -8.21 24.94
N LYS A 6 -5.96 -9.04 25.11
CA LYS A 6 -6.27 -10.11 24.15
C LYS A 6 -6.77 -9.50 22.84
N ILE A 7 -6.18 -9.91 21.71
CA ILE A 7 -6.66 -9.56 20.38
C ILE A 7 -7.98 -10.30 20.14
N THR A 8 -9.01 -9.57 19.71
CA THR A 8 -10.28 -10.18 19.28
C THR A 8 -10.04 -11.16 18.13
N PRO A 9 -10.55 -12.40 18.17
CA PRO A 9 -10.40 -13.31 17.04
C PRO A 9 -10.98 -12.75 15.75
N LEU A 10 -10.24 -12.89 14.65
CA LEU A 10 -10.62 -12.31 13.35
C LEU A 10 -11.92 -12.91 12.79
N GLU A 11 -12.25 -14.12 13.17
CA GLU A 11 -13.46 -14.84 12.77
C GLU A 11 -14.73 -14.30 13.46
N LEU A 12 -14.57 -13.69 14.66
CA LEU A 12 -15.67 -13.12 15.42
C LEU A 12 -16.01 -11.69 14.97
N ASP A 13 -14.98 -10.85 14.84
CA ASP A 13 -15.13 -9.45 14.41
C ASP A 13 -13.84 -8.98 13.75
N PHE A 14 -13.84 -8.99 12.42
CA PHE A 14 -12.68 -8.58 11.65
C PHE A 14 -12.30 -7.10 11.83
N ALA A 15 -13.28 -6.22 12.00
CA ALA A 15 -13.01 -4.79 12.18
C ALA A 15 -12.35 -4.51 13.54
N ARG A 16 -12.85 -5.17 14.59
CA ARG A 16 -12.28 -5.08 15.93
C ARG A 16 -10.91 -5.75 15.99
N TRP A 17 -10.77 -6.95 15.41
CA TRP A 17 -9.48 -7.60 15.25
C TRP A 17 -8.44 -6.67 14.63
N TYR A 18 -8.79 -6.01 13.51
CA TYR A 18 -7.89 -5.06 12.83
C TYR A 18 -7.44 -3.93 13.76
N THR A 19 -8.39 -3.34 14.49
CA THR A 19 -8.10 -2.26 15.43
C THR A 19 -7.23 -2.73 16.60
N ASP A 20 -7.50 -3.92 17.13
CA ASP A 20 -6.71 -4.52 18.21
C ASP A 20 -5.27 -4.80 17.73
N VAL A 21 -5.09 -5.39 16.54
CA VAL A 21 -3.75 -5.62 15.96
C VAL A 21 -2.98 -4.32 15.78
N VAL A 22 -3.63 -3.26 15.29
CA VAL A 22 -2.99 -1.95 15.10
C VAL A 22 -2.52 -1.36 16.44
N LYS A 23 -3.34 -1.46 17.50
CA LYS A 23 -3.00 -0.95 18.83
C LYS A 23 -1.96 -1.81 19.54
N GLN A 24 -2.22 -3.12 19.63
CA GLN A 24 -1.35 -4.05 20.38
C GLN A 24 0.01 -4.24 19.70
N GLY A 25 0.05 -4.23 18.35
CA GLY A 25 1.28 -4.25 17.56
C GLY A 25 2.15 -2.99 17.71
N ASN A 26 1.70 -2.05 18.55
CA ASN A 26 2.40 -0.77 18.79
C ASN A 26 2.66 0.00 17.48
N LEU A 27 1.66 0.00 16.58
CA LEU A 27 1.81 0.59 15.25
C LEU A 27 1.47 2.07 15.23
N ILE A 28 0.40 2.49 15.92
CA ILE A 28 -0.01 3.87 15.99
C ILE A 28 -0.45 4.28 17.40
N GLU A 29 -0.56 5.60 17.56
CA GLU A 29 -1.42 6.26 18.55
C GLU A 29 -2.36 7.20 17.80
N TYR A 30 -3.54 7.48 18.36
CA TYR A 30 -4.44 8.46 17.75
C TYR A 30 -3.89 9.87 17.95
N GLY A 31 -3.91 10.66 16.88
CA GLY A 31 -3.53 12.06 16.92
C GLY A 31 -4.56 12.93 17.65
N PRO A 32 -4.15 14.15 18.08
CA PRO A 32 -5.04 15.06 18.79
C PRO A 32 -6.19 15.60 17.92
N VAL A 33 -6.03 15.62 16.61
CA VAL A 33 -7.09 15.93 15.66
C VAL A 33 -7.77 14.65 15.23
N LYS A 34 -9.08 14.56 15.37
CA LYS A 34 -9.86 13.38 14.99
C LYS A 34 -9.55 12.94 13.56
N GLY A 35 -9.19 11.67 13.40
CA GLY A 35 -8.88 11.08 12.09
C GLY A 35 -7.42 11.23 11.65
N THR A 36 -6.55 11.79 12.52
CA THR A 36 -5.10 11.77 12.34
C THR A 36 -4.46 10.65 13.17
N MET A 37 -3.23 10.26 12.82
CA MET A 37 -2.48 9.20 13.50
C MET A 37 -1.05 9.65 13.79
N ILE A 38 -0.53 9.19 14.92
CA ILE A 38 0.89 9.20 15.22
C ILE A 38 1.44 7.84 14.81
N PHE A 39 2.31 7.81 13.82
CA PHE A 39 3.03 6.57 13.44
C PHE A 39 4.09 6.27 14.49
N LYS A 40 4.00 5.10 15.11
CA LYS A 40 4.99 4.66 16.09
C LYS A 40 6.19 3.99 15.40
N PRO A 41 7.33 3.82 16.09
CA PRO A 41 8.57 3.34 15.45
C PRO A 41 8.41 2.05 14.64
N ASN A 42 7.55 1.10 15.06
CA ASN A 42 7.35 -0.14 14.32
C ASN A 42 6.68 0.12 12.96
N SER A 43 5.58 0.86 12.93
CA SER A 43 4.89 1.16 11.65
C SER A 43 5.68 2.13 10.77
N PHE A 44 6.31 3.15 11.37
CA PHE A 44 7.13 4.08 10.61
C PHE A 44 8.35 3.38 10.01
N GLY A 45 9.00 2.49 10.76
CA GLY A 45 10.10 1.68 10.25
C GLY A 45 9.70 0.77 9.08
N ILE A 46 8.46 0.20 9.06
CA ILE A 46 7.94 -0.51 7.88
C ILE A 46 7.87 0.46 6.69
N TRP A 47 7.35 1.66 6.90
CA TRP A 47 7.22 2.67 5.86
C TRP A 47 8.60 3.09 5.31
N GLU A 48 9.60 3.30 6.15
CA GLU A 48 10.98 3.59 5.73
C GLU A 48 11.57 2.46 4.86
N GLN A 49 11.32 1.19 5.20
CA GLN A 49 11.75 0.07 4.36
C GLN A 49 11.02 0.03 3.01
N ILE A 50 9.73 0.39 2.97
CA ILE A 50 8.96 0.57 1.73
C ILE A 50 9.56 1.70 0.89
N GLN A 51 9.84 2.86 1.49
CA GLN A 51 10.47 3.99 0.82
C GLN A 51 11.83 3.60 0.24
N LYS A 52 12.69 2.97 1.05
CA LYS A 52 14.03 2.51 0.62
C LYS A 52 13.95 1.57 -0.58
N ALA A 53 13.04 0.60 -0.54
CA ALA A 53 12.88 -0.36 -1.62
C ALA A 53 12.35 0.27 -2.91
N LEU A 54 11.33 1.11 -2.82
CA LEU A 54 10.77 1.81 -3.98
C LEU A 54 11.73 2.84 -4.56
N ASN A 55 12.46 3.60 -3.71
CA ASN A 55 13.51 4.51 -4.18
C ASN A 55 14.60 3.79 -4.97
N GLY A 56 15.01 2.58 -4.54
CA GLY A 56 15.96 1.78 -5.31
C GLY A 56 15.44 1.44 -6.71
N ILE A 57 14.15 1.12 -6.84
CA ILE A 57 13.50 0.87 -8.14
C ILE A 57 13.39 2.17 -8.95
N PHE A 58 12.96 3.26 -8.34
CA PHE A 58 12.80 4.56 -9.02
C PHE A 58 14.14 5.08 -9.56
N ASN A 59 15.21 4.99 -8.77
CA ASN A 59 16.55 5.37 -9.20
C ASN A 59 17.00 4.57 -10.44
N SER A 60 16.70 3.26 -10.49
CA SER A 60 17.01 2.43 -11.66
C SER A 60 16.23 2.85 -12.93
N LEU A 61 15.09 3.50 -12.75
CA LEU A 61 14.27 4.08 -13.81
C LEU A 61 14.56 5.56 -14.07
N LYS A 62 15.62 6.12 -13.46
CA LYS A 62 16.04 7.52 -13.55
C LYS A 62 14.97 8.52 -13.06
N ILE A 63 14.07 8.09 -12.17
CA ILE A 63 13.09 8.93 -11.51
C ILE A 63 13.77 9.66 -10.35
N GLN A 64 13.63 10.98 -10.29
CA GLN A 64 14.28 11.84 -9.31
C GLN A 64 13.30 12.29 -8.24
N ASN A 65 13.75 12.31 -6.98
CA ASN A 65 12.94 12.82 -5.88
C ASN A 65 13.00 14.35 -5.86
N VAL A 66 11.82 14.95 -5.66
CA VAL A 66 11.63 16.38 -5.42
C VAL A 66 10.74 16.59 -4.19
N TYR A 67 10.64 17.80 -3.71
CA TYR A 67 9.68 18.15 -2.67
C TYR A 67 8.99 19.49 -3.00
N LEU A 68 7.67 19.46 -3.12
CA LEU A 68 6.84 20.63 -3.39
C LEU A 68 6.24 21.18 -2.09
N PRO A 69 5.92 22.49 -2.04
CA PRO A 69 5.29 23.11 -0.88
C PRO A 69 3.98 22.43 -0.48
N LEU A 70 3.66 22.49 0.83
CA LEU A 70 2.41 21.94 1.37
C LEU A 70 1.17 22.70 0.88
N PHE A 71 1.30 24.00 0.59
CA PHE A 71 0.20 24.90 0.34
C PHE A 71 -0.06 25.11 -1.16
N ILE A 72 -1.34 25.12 -1.52
CA ILE A 72 -1.82 25.39 -2.87
C ILE A 72 -2.59 26.71 -2.85
N PRO A 73 -2.21 27.72 -3.64
CA PRO A 73 -2.98 28.96 -3.75
C PRO A 73 -4.28 28.75 -4.54
N ASP A 74 -5.33 29.49 -4.19
CA ASP A 74 -6.66 29.40 -4.78
C ASP A 74 -6.62 29.46 -6.33
N ARG A 75 -5.80 30.36 -6.89
CA ARG A 75 -5.64 30.53 -8.35
C ARG A 75 -5.25 29.24 -9.11
N LEU A 76 -4.50 28.34 -8.46
CA LEU A 76 -4.12 27.06 -9.10
C LEU A 76 -5.25 26.03 -9.05
N LEU A 77 -6.01 25.96 -7.95
CA LEU A 77 -7.18 25.11 -7.86
C LEU A 77 -8.31 25.55 -8.77
N ALA A 78 -8.53 26.86 -8.90
CA ALA A 78 -9.58 27.40 -9.76
C ALA A 78 -9.43 26.97 -11.25
N LYS A 79 -8.21 26.66 -11.71
CA LYS A 79 -7.95 26.17 -13.07
C LYS A 79 -8.42 24.72 -13.31
N GLU A 80 -8.65 23.93 -12.25
CA GLU A 80 -8.96 22.49 -12.36
C GLU A 80 -10.17 22.09 -11.53
N LYS A 81 -11.34 22.69 -11.82
CA LYS A 81 -12.59 22.45 -11.11
C LYS A 81 -13.04 20.98 -11.13
N GLU A 82 -12.86 20.27 -12.25
CA GLU A 82 -13.23 18.85 -12.38
C GLU A 82 -12.39 17.93 -11.48
N HIS A 83 -11.11 18.25 -11.32
CA HIS A 83 -10.22 17.54 -10.43
C HIS A 83 -10.63 17.71 -8.96
N ILE A 84 -11.01 18.93 -8.57
CA ILE A 84 -11.51 19.24 -7.23
C ILE A 84 -12.82 18.50 -6.94
N ALA A 85 -13.74 18.44 -7.89
CA ALA A 85 -15.00 17.73 -7.77
C ALA A 85 -14.80 16.23 -7.48
N GLY A 86 -13.73 15.63 -8.04
CA GLY A 86 -13.38 14.22 -7.80
C GLY A 86 -12.82 13.93 -6.40
N PHE A 87 -12.36 14.94 -5.64
CA PHE A 87 -11.85 14.78 -4.26
C PHE A 87 -12.89 15.03 -3.18
N ASN A 88 -14.15 15.33 -3.54
CA ASN A 88 -15.19 15.77 -2.62
C ASN A 88 -14.74 17.02 -1.79
N PRO A 89 -15.48 18.11 -1.78
CA PRO A 89 -15.00 19.49 -1.56
C PRO A 89 -14.54 19.84 -0.14
N GLU A 90 -14.30 18.87 0.72
CA GLU A 90 -13.79 19.14 2.07
C GLU A 90 -12.27 19.33 2.08
N LEU A 91 -11.80 20.39 1.44
CA LEU A 91 -10.40 20.78 1.47
C LEU A 91 -10.09 21.52 2.78
N ALA A 92 -9.00 21.16 3.42
CA ALA A 92 -8.48 21.95 4.54
C ALA A 92 -8.00 23.31 4.03
N THR A 93 -8.75 24.35 4.39
CA THR A 93 -8.59 25.71 3.88
C THR A 93 -8.04 26.61 4.96
N ILE A 94 -7.02 27.40 4.65
CA ILE A 94 -6.44 28.42 5.51
C ILE A 94 -6.91 29.78 5.02
N THR A 95 -7.60 30.51 5.89
CA THR A 95 -8.16 31.84 5.63
C THR A 95 -7.50 32.94 6.43
N LYS A 96 -6.76 32.58 7.51
CA LYS A 96 -6.09 33.51 8.41
C LYS A 96 -4.67 33.07 8.73
N VAL A 97 -3.80 34.05 9.02
CA VAL A 97 -2.47 33.85 9.59
C VAL A 97 -2.35 34.78 10.79
N GLY A 98 -2.28 34.21 12.00
CA GLY A 98 -2.51 34.97 13.23
C GLY A 98 -3.92 35.55 13.21
N ASP A 99 -4.05 36.83 13.51
CA ASP A 99 -5.32 37.56 13.52
C ASP A 99 -5.68 38.18 12.15
N LYS A 100 -4.81 38.08 11.16
CA LYS A 100 -5.00 38.71 9.84
C LYS A 100 -5.64 37.75 8.86
N ASP A 101 -6.70 38.18 8.20
CA ASP A 101 -7.29 37.47 7.08
C ASP A 101 -6.34 37.49 5.88
N LEU A 102 -6.26 36.37 5.18
CA LEU A 102 -5.51 36.29 3.92
C LEU A 102 -6.34 36.92 2.79
N GLU A 103 -5.70 37.69 1.93
CA GLU A 103 -6.34 38.25 0.71
C GLU A 103 -6.84 37.12 -0.22
N GLN A 104 -6.11 36.03 -0.29
CA GLN A 104 -6.48 34.82 -1.04
C GLN A 104 -6.37 33.60 -0.13
N LYS A 105 -7.38 32.73 -0.24
CA LYS A 105 -7.38 31.44 0.46
C LYS A 105 -6.21 30.59 -0.04
N ILE A 106 -5.64 29.80 0.86
CA ILE A 106 -4.69 28.75 0.53
C ILE A 106 -5.20 27.42 1.08
N TYR A 107 -4.82 26.34 0.41
CA TYR A 107 -5.30 25.00 0.74
C TYR A 107 -4.14 24.10 1.12
N VAL A 108 -4.35 23.23 2.09
CA VAL A 108 -3.44 22.13 2.36
C VAL A 108 -3.61 21.08 1.26
N ARG A 109 -2.54 20.69 0.60
CA ARG A 109 -2.59 19.81 -0.57
C ARG A 109 -3.31 18.49 -0.31
N PRO A 110 -4.36 18.16 -1.08
CA PRO A 110 -4.98 16.81 -1.07
C PRO A 110 -4.25 15.87 -2.05
N THR A 111 -3.50 16.43 -2.97
CA THR A 111 -2.66 15.85 -4.03
C THR A 111 -1.87 16.98 -4.68
N SER A 112 -0.86 16.68 -5.48
CA SER A 112 0.08 17.70 -5.97
C SER A 112 0.04 17.95 -7.49
N GLU A 113 -0.93 17.41 -8.25
CA GLU A 113 -1.01 17.58 -9.71
C GLU A 113 -0.91 19.06 -10.15
N VAL A 114 -1.64 19.94 -9.47
CA VAL A 114 -1.66 21.38 -9.82
C VAL A 114 -0.34 22.08 -9.48
N LEU A 115 0.36 21.65 -8.42
CA LEU A 115 1.67 22.18 -8.08
C LEU A 115 2.74 21.69 -9.07
N PHE A 116 2.68 20.42 -9.45
CA PHE A 116 3.57 19.88 -10.49
C PHE A 116 3.32 20.56 -11.83
N ALA A 117 2.06 20.83 -12.18
CA ALA A 117 1.72 21.55 -13.40
C ALA A 117 2.32 22.96 -13.42
N ASP A 118 2.23 23.72 -12.32
CA ASP A 118 2.86 25.05 -12.19
C ASP A 118 4.39 24.97 -12.27
N LEU A 119 5.00 23.95 -11.68
CA LEU A 119 6.44 23.70 -11.78
C LEU A 119 6.86 23.37 -13.21
N PHE A 120 6.18 22.44 -13.86
CA PHE A 120 6.52 22.00 -15.22
C PHE A 120 6.36 23.12 -16.24
N LYS A 121 5.37 23.99 -16.09
CA LYS A 121 5.21 25.17 -16.94
C LYS A 121 6.44 26.10 -16.89
N LYS A 122 7.14 26.18 -15.76
CA LYS A 122 8.34 27.01 -15.59
C LYS A 122 9.61 26.35 -16.10
N MET A 123 9.63 25.01 -16.17
CA MET A 123 10.84 24.23 -16.49
C MET A 123 10.92 23.83 -17.96
N ILE A 124 9.77 23.62 -18.62
CA ILE A 124 9.73 23.04 -19.95
C ILE A 124 9.69 24.16 -20.98
N VAL A 125 10.68 24.18 -21.87
CA VAL A 125 10.79 25.14 -22.99
C VAL A 125 10.90 24.39 -24.32
N SER A 126 11.65 23.31 -24.37
CA SER A 126 11.94 22.58 -25.60
C SER A 126 11.81 21.06 -25.40
N HIS A 127 11.75 20.30 -26.50
CA HIS A 127 11.76 18.84 -26.49
C HIS A 127 12.98 18.24 -25.80
N LYS A 128 14.09 19.00 -25.66
CA LYS A 128 15.33 18.56 -24.99
C LYS A 128 15.18 18.48 -23.47
N ASP A 129 14.19 19.18 -22.90
CA ASP A 129 13.88 19.15 -21.47
C ASP A 129 13.08 17.90 -21.07
N LEU A 130 12.63 17.11 -22.05
CA LEU A 130 11.77 15.94 -21.87
C LEU A 130 12.51 14.62 -22.11
N PRO A 131 12.18 13.53 -21.37
CA PRO A 131 11.13 13.48 -20.34
C PRO A 131 11.58 14.01 -18.99
N ILE A 132 10.65 14.62 -18.23
CA ILE A 132 10.83 14.89 -16.79
C ILE A 132 10.15 13.79 -15.99
N LEU A 133 10.88 13.16 -15.06
CA LEU A 133 10.43 12.03 -14.27
C LEU A 133 10.65 12.36 -12.79
N TYR A 134 9.62 12.86 -12.11
CA TYR A 134 9.71 13.26 -10.70
C TYR A 134 8.85 12.39 -9.79
N ASN A 135 9.33 12.25 -8.58
CA ASN A 135 8.67 11.60 -7.46
C ASN A 135 8.77 12.46 -6.21
N GLN A 136 7.74 12.47 -5.39
CA GLN A 136 7.85 13.05 -4.05
C GLN A 136 7.29 12.09 -2.99
N TRP A 137 7.99 12.06 -1.85
CA TRP A 137 7.52 11.46 -0.61
C TRP A 137 6.99 12.58 0.27
N ALA A 138 5.70 12.53 0.58
CA ALA A 138 5.05 13.65 1.25
C ALA A 138 3.82 13.18 2.06
N ASN A 139 3.28 14.09 2.85
CA ASN A 139 1.95 13.98 3.40
C ASN A 139 0.94 14.70 2.51
N VAL A 140 -0.31 14.29 2.61
CA VAL A 140 -1.48 14.99 2.05
C VAL A 140 -2.63 14.95 3.05
N VAL A 141 -3.55 15.90 2.91
CA VAL A 141 -4.72 16.02 3.77
C VAL A 141 -5.98 15.91 2.92
N ARG A 142 -6.82 14.92 3.28
CA ARG A 142 -8.16 14.70 2.73
C ARG A 142 -9.13 14.60 3.88
N TRP A 143 -10.03 15.56 4.03
CA TRP A 143 -10.88 15.67 5.23
C TRP A 143 -12.00 14.65 5.21
N GLU A 144 -11.65 13.39 5.42
CA GLU A 144 -12.56 12.24 5.39
C GLU A 144 -13.57 12.29 6.54
N LYS A 145 -14.83 11.96 6.25
CA LYS A 145 -15.92 11.88 7.26
C LYS A 145 -15.73 10.68 8.19
N THR A 146 -15.41 9.53 7.59
CA THR A 146 -15.13 8.28 8.31
C THR A 146 -13.67 7.89 8.15
N THR A 147 -13.02 7.57 9.24
CA THR A 147 -11.59 7.24 9.26
C THR A 147 -11.37 5.83 9.78
N ASN A 148 -10.34 5.17 9.23
CA ASN A 148 -9.88 3.85 9.66
C ASN A 148 -8.35 3.83 9.55
N PRO A 149 -7.61 3.47 10.61
CA PRO A 149 -6.16 3.50 10.63
C PRO A 149 -5.52 2.90 9.38
N PHE A 150 -4.54 3.58 8.80
CA PHE A 150 -3.84 3.27 7.55
C PHE A 150 -4.71 3.24 6.28
N LEU A 151 -5.97 2.87 6.35
CA LEU A 151 -6.85 2.67 5.19
C LEU A 151 -7.45 3.97 4.69
N ARG A 152 -7.94 4.79 5.62
CA ARG A 152 -8.60 6.06 5.34
C ARG A 152 -8.37 7.02 6.51
N ASN A 153 -7.50 7.99 6.32
CA ASN A 153 -7.13 8.98 7.33
C ASN A 153 -7.22 10.38 6.77
N ARG A 154 -7.42 11.37 7.61
CA ARG A 154 -7.44 12.78 7.21
C ARG A 154 -6.08 13.27 6.74
N GLU A 155 -5.03 12.79 7.37
CA GLU A 155 -3.64 12.98 6.93
C GLU A 155 -2.97 11.62 6.78
N PHE A 156 -2.25 11.43 5.68
CA PHE A 156 -1.48 10.21 5.43
C PHE A 156 -0.21 10.51 4.65
N LEU A 157 0.76 9.62 4.80
CA LEU A 157 1.99 9.64 4.01
C LEU A 157 1.79 8.85 2.73
N TRP A 158 2.41 9.32 1.67
CA TRP A 158 2.37 8.66 0.39
C TRP A 158 3.60 8.94 -0.47
N GLN A 159 3.64 8.28 -1.58
CA GLN A 159 4.49 8.56 -2.71
C GLN A 159 3.60 8.95 -3.88
N GLU A 160 3.95 10.01 -4.55
CA GLU A 160 3.32 10.42 -5.80
C GLU A 160 4.40 10.74 -6.84
N GLY A 161 4.26 10.13 -8.02
CA GLY A 161 5.10 10.42 -9.16
C GLY A 161 4.35 11.22 -10.19
N HIS A 162 5.02 12.20 -10.80
CA HIS A 162 4.47 13.06 -11.84
C HIS A 162 5.50 13.24 -12.95
N THR A 163 5.07 13.09 -14.19
CA THR A 163 6.00 13.08 -15.32
C THR A 163 5.46 13.85 -16.52
N CYS A 164 6.38 14.36 -17.34
CA CYS A 164 6.08 14.97 -18.64
C CYS A 164 6.87 14.29 -19.75
N HIS A 165 6.22 14.08 -20.87
CA HIS A 165 6.75 13.39 -22.04
C HIS A 165 6.42 14.16 -23.33
N LYS A 166 7.26 13.99 -24.34
CA LYS A 166 7.02 14.57 -25.67
C LYS A 166 5.97 13.81 -26.48
N SER A 167 5.69 12.55 -26.14
CA SER A 167 4.74 11.73 -26.92
C SER A 167 3.78 10.94 -26.05
N ALA A 168 2.59 10.67 -26.60
CA ALA A 168 1.59 9.79 -25.99
C ALA A 168 2.11 8.36 -25.81
N ILE A 169 2.99 7.90 -26.70
CA ILE A 169 3.56 6.53 -26.65
C ILE A 169 4.43 6.38 -25.42
N GLU A 170 5.32 7.32 -25.15
CA GLU A 170 6.19 7.33 -23.97
C GLU A 170 5.39 7.38 -22.67
N ALA A 171 4.44 8.33 -22.58
CA ALA A 171 3.59 8.49 -21.40
C ALA A 171 2.75 7.24 -21.12
N ARG A 172 2.11 6.65 -22.14
CA ARG A 172 1.34 5.40 -21.98
C ARG A 172 2.22 4.22 -21.61
N LYS A 173 3.45 4.15 -22.12
CA LYS A 173 4.42 3.11 -21.75
C LYS A 173 4.76 3.24 -20.27
N LEU A 174 5.16 4.43 -19.80
CA LEU A 174 5.50 4.65 -18.39
C LEU A 174 4.31 4.36 -17.46
N THR A 175 3.09 4.78 -17.82
CA THR A 175 1.88 4.45 -17.05
C THR A 175 1.74 2.95 -16.81
N ARG A 176 1.99 2.13 -17.85
CA ARG A 176 1.92 0.66 -17.75
C ARG A 176 3.12 0.07 -16.99
N ASP A 177 4.29 0.65 -17.16
CA ASP A 177 5.50 0.20 -16.46
C ASP A 177 5.36 0.44 -14.96
N MET A 178 4.84 1.60 -14.54
CA MET A 178 4.67 1.92 -13.12
C MET A 178 3.66 1.04 -12.41
N ILE A 179 2.53 0.69 -13.03
CA ILE A 179 1.60 -0.25 -12.39
C ILE A 179 2.21 -1.65 -12.28
N ASN A 180 3.04 -2.08 -13.23
CA ASN A 180 3.79 -3.32 -13.14
C ASN A 180 4.87 -3.27 -12.05
N VAL A 181 5.53 -2.12 -11.86
CA VAL A 181 6.46 -1.88 -10.74
C VAL A 181 5.75 -2.11 -9.42
N TYR A 182 4.58 -1.52 -9.22
CA TYR A 182 3.81 -1.72 -7.99
C TYR A 182 3.39 -3.17 -7.78
N ALA A 183 2.91 -3.86 -8.79
CA ALA A 183 2.54 -5.27 -8.67
C ALA A 183 3.74 -6.15 -8.29
N LYS A 184 4.90 -5.91 -8.93
CA LYS A 184 6.16 -6.61 -8.59
C LYS A 184 6.64 -6.25 -7.17
N PHE A 185 6.53 -5.00 -6.78
CA PHE A 185 6.88 -4.55 -5.44
C PHE A 185 6.01 -5.23 -4.38
N LEU A 186 4.68 -5.23 -4.55
CA LEU A 186 3.74 -5.91 -3.66
C LEU A 186 4.06 -7.39 -3.52
N LYS A 187 4.32 -8.09 -4.62
CA LYS A 187 4.74 -9.49 -4.60
C LYS A 187 6.08 -9.68 -3.88
N ASN A 188 7.12 -8.95 -4.31
CA ASN A 188 8.50 -9.27 -3.96
C ASN A 188 8.92 -8.72 -2.60
N TYR A 189 8.24 -7.68 -2.08
CA TYR A 189 8.57 -7.05 -0.81
C TYR A 189 7.49 -7.22 0.25
N LEU A 190 6.22 -7.15 -0.14
CA LEU A 190 5.10 -7.26 0.79
C LEU A 190 4.45 -8.65 0.81
N ALA A 191 4.88 -9.58 -0.05
CA ALA A 191 4.30 -10.91 -0.21
C ALA A 191 2.77 -10.88 -0.51
N ILE A 192 2.29 -9.83 -1.21
CA ILE A 192 0.88 -9.61 -1.53
C ILE A 192 0.64 -9.87 -3.03
N PRO A 193 -0.14 -10.88 -3.40
CA PRO A 193 -0.59 -11.08 -4.78
C PRO A 193 -1.66 -10.05 -5.16
N THR A 194 -1.67 -9.62 -6.43
CA THR A 194 -2.61 -8.60 -6.91
C THR A 194 -3.14 -8.90 -8.30
N ILE A 195 -4.34 -8.40 -8.58
CA ILE A 195 -4.89 -8.32 -9.93
C ILE A 195 -4.56 -6.94 -10.50
N ILE A 196 -3.91 -6.93 -11.67
CA ILE A 196 -3.62 -5.70 -12.42
C ILE A 196 -4.74 -5.48 -13.43
N GLY A 197 -5.33 -4.27 -13.44
CA GLY A 197 -6.37 -3.95 -14.40
C GLY A 197 -6.49 -2.47 -14.71
N LYS A 198 -7.39 -2.15 -15.64
CA LYS A 198 -7.78 -0.78 -16.00
C LYS A 198 -9.11 -0.47 -15.31
N LYS A 199 -9.23 0.71 -14.71
CA LYS A 199 -10.50 1.19 -14.14
C LYS A 199 -11.53 1.43 -15.24
N THR A 200 -12.81 1.25 -14.89
CA THR A 200 -13.93 1.66 -15.74
C THR A 200 -13.92 3.19 -15.96
N PRO A 201 -14.62 3.72 -16.94
CA PRO A 201 -14.76 5.16 -17.12
C PRO A 201 -15.29 5.90 -15.89
N TYR A 202 -16.18 5.27 -15.13
CA TYR A 202 -16.78 5.81 -13.90
C TYR A 202 -15.80 5.86 -12.73
N GLU A 203 -15.01 4.78 -12.52
CA GLU A 203 -14.07 4.64 -11.40
C GLU A 203 -12.66 5.20 -11.68
N LYS A 204 -12.38 5.70 -12.89
CA LYS A 204 -11.08 6.28 -13.21
C LYS A 204 -10.85 7.57 -12.43
N PHE A 205 -9.58 7.88 -12.19
CA PHE A 205 -9.17 9.14 -11.58
C PHE A 205 -9.69 10.36 -12.37
N ALA A 206 -10.27 11.33 -11.68
CA ALA A 206 -10.77 12.56 -12.28
C ALA A 206 -9.62 13.32 -12.98
N GLY A 207 -9.83 13.76 -14.21
CA GLY A 207 -8.80 14.37 -15.05
C GLY A 207 -7.91 13.37 -15.80
N ALA A 208 -7.94 12.08 -15.50
CA ALA A 208 -7.18 11.08 -16.26
C ALA A 208 -7.94 10.59 -17.51
N CYS A 209 -7.19 10.34 -18.60
CA CYS A 209 -7.69 9.63 -19.76
C CYS A 209 -7.88 8.13 -19.45
N SER A 210 -6.98 7.54 -18.67
CA SER A 210 -7.12 6.18 -18.17
C SER A 210 -6.37 5.99 -16.86
N THR A 211 -6.91 5.12 -16.00
CA THR A 211 -6.32 4.71 -14.73
C THR A 211 -6.09 3.22 -14.70
N TYR A 212 -4.89 2.80 -14.32
CA TYR A 212 -4.57 1.42 -13.97
C TYR A 212 -4.45 1.26 -12.47
N THR A 213 -4.76 0.08 -11.98
CA THR A 213 -4.77 -0.26 -10.54
C THR A 213 -4.16 -1.62 -10.28
N VAL A 214 -3.66 -1.81 -9.07
CA VAL A 214 -3.37 -3.10 -8.46
C VAL A 214 -4.35 -3.34 -7.33
N GLU A 215 -5.15 -4.39 -7.45
CA GLU A 215 -6.18 -4.75 -6.49
C GLU A 215 -5.75 -5.99 -5.70
N ALA A 216 -5.72 -5.88 -4.39
CA ALA A 216 -5.40 -6.97 -3.47
C ALA A 216 -6.66 -7.47 -2.75
N MET A 217 -6.69 -8.76 -2.41
CA MET A 217 -7.76 -9.33 -1.60
C MET A 217 -7.33 -9.42 -0.15
N MET A 218 -8.16 -8.90 0.76
CA MET A 218 -7.92 -8.97 2.20
C MET A 218 -8.48 -10.28 2.79
N LYS A 219 -8.16 -10.57 4.05
CA LYS A 219 -8.61 -11.82 4.70
C LYS A 219 -10.13 -11.95 4.80
N ASP A 220 -10.86 -10.87 4.88
CA ASP A 220 -12.33 -10.87 4.85
C ASP A 220 -12.92 -10.93 3.43
N GLY A 221 -12.11 -11.10 2.40
CA GLY A 221 -12.50 -11.19 1.01
C GLY A 221 -12.71 -9.85 0.31
N LYS A 222 -12.68 -8.73 1.04
CA LYS A 222 -12.84 -7.40 0.42
C LYS A 222 -11.59 -6.97 -0.36
N ALA A 223 -11.84 -6.12 -1.34
CA ALA A 223 -10.78 -5.53 -2.17
C ALA A 223 -10.12 -4.33 -1.51
N LEU A 224 -8.82 -4.23 -1.69
CA LEU A 224 -8.03 -3.05 -1.38
C LEU A 224 -7.27 -2.59 -2.61
N GLN A 225 -7.50 -1.34 -3.03
CA GLN A 225 -6.68 -0.68 -4.05
C GLN A 225 -5.32 -0.36 -3.43
N ALA A 226 -4.29 -1.08 -3.86
CA ALA A 226 -2.95 -1.00 -3.28
C ALA A 226 -2.00 -0.06 -4.04
N GLY A 227 -2.42 0.47 -5.18
CA GLY A 227 -1.66 1.45 -5.95
C GLY A 227 -2.32 1.74 -7.29
N THR A 228 -2.04 2.93 -7.84
CA THR A 228 -2.60 3.39 -9.11
C THR A 228 -1.55 4.03 -10.00
N SER A 229 -1.82 4.01 -11.30
CA SER A 229 -1.04 4.73 -12.31
C SER A 229 -1.98 5.32 -13.35
N HIS A 230 -1.84 6.61 -13.61
CA HIS A 230 -2.75 7.41 -14.41
C HIS A 230 -2.06 7.91 -15.68
N TYR A 231 -2.70 7.70 -16.81
CA TYR A 231 -2.38 8.41 -18.06
C TYR A 231 -3.25 9.65 -18.12
N LEU A 232 -2.65 10.81 -17.92
CA LEU A 232 -3.34 12.11 -17.90
C LEU A 232 -3.50 12.69 -19.31
N ALA A 233 -2.80 12.13 -20.30
CA ALA A 233 -2.71 12.65 -21.65
C ALA A 233 -2.27 14.14 -21.65
N GLN A 234 -3.02 15.02 -22.30
CA GLN A 234 -2.79 16.46 -22.35
C GLN A 234 -3.84 17.25 -21.53
N ASN A 235 -4.60 16.58 -20.65
CA ASN A 235 -5.70 17.23 -19.95
C ASN A 235 -5.22 18.36 -19.03
N PHE A 236 -4.17 18.09 -18.22
CA PHE A 236 -3.57 19.11 -17.38
C PHE A 236 -2.67 20.08 -18.17
N SER A 237 -1.89 19.59 -19.14
CA SER A 237 -0.97 20.43 -19.88
C SER A 237 -1.67 21.52 -20.69
N LYS A 238 -2.85 21.23 -21.27
CA LYS A 238 -3.67 22.23 -21.94
C LYS A 238 -4.24 23.28 -20.99
N LYS A 239 -4.76 22.86 -19.83
CA LYS A 239 -5.33 23.77 -18.80
C LYS A 239 -4.29 24.67 -18.15
N PHE A 240 -3.07 24.15 -17.96
CA PHE A 240 -1.95 24.88 -17.34
C PHE A 240 -0.98 25.46 -18.36
N GLU A 241 -1.25 25.27 -19.67
CA GLU A 241 -0.44 25.79 -20.78
C GLU A 241 1.03 25.32 -20.69
N ILE A 242 1.22 24.00 -20.49
CA ILE A 242 2.54 23.38 -20.43
C ILE A 242 2.89 22.89 -21.83
N SER A 243 3.59 23.70 -22.60
CA SER A 243 4.02 23.41 -23.96
C SER A 243 5.54 23.40 -24.09
N PHE A 244 6.03 22.82 -25.17
CA PHE A 244 7.44 22.79 -25.54
C PHE A 244 7.59 23.06 -27.04
N LYS A 245 8.75 23.59 -27.46
CA LYS A 245 9.12 23.66 -28.86
C LYS A 245 9.61 22.30 -29.34
N ASN A 246 8.94 21.76 -30.38
CA ASN A 246 9.33 20.53 -31.05
C ASN A 246 10.56 20.74 -32.00
N ASP A 247 10.97 19.68 -32.68
CA ASP A 247 12.13 19.69 -33.57
C ASP A 247 11.93 20.70 -34.79
N LYS A 248 10.68 21.08 -35.07
CA LYS A 248 10.32 22.04 -36.09
C LYS A 248 10.09 23.45 -35.55
N ASN A 249 10.39 23.70 -34.28
CA ASN A 249 10.10 24.95 -33.56
C ASN A 249 8.62 25.30 -33.43
N GLU A 250 7.72 24.31 -33.49
CA GLU A 250 6.29 24.45 -33.26
C GLU A 250 5.94 24.18 -31.80
N ASP A 251 4.89 24.80 -31.27
CA ASP A 251 4.43 24.58 -29.90
C ASP A 251 3.57 23.32 -29.81
N GLU A 252 3.96 22.41 -28.91
CA GLU A 252 3.20 21.21 -28.60
C GLU A 252 2.98 21.09 -27.08
N PHE A 253 1.79 20.62 -26.68
CA PHE A 253 1.51 20.31 -25.27
C PHE A 253 2.15 18.98 -24.87
N VAL A 254 2.73 18.93 -23.65
CA VAL A 254 3.31 17.70 -23.10
C VAL A 254 2.24 16.66 -22.77
N TYR A 255 2.62 15.38 -22.81
CA TYR A 255 1.83 14.27 -22.30
C TYR A 255 2.27 13.93 -20.87
N GLN A 256 1.30 13.79 -19.97
CA GLN A 256 1.58 13.63 -18.53
C GLN A 256 1.10 12.30 -17.98
N THR A 257 1.77 11.84 -16.93
CA THR A 257 1.35 10.70 -16.10
C THR A 257 1.46 11.07 -14.64
N SER A 258 0.65 10.39 -13.79
CA SER A 258 0.85 10.37 -12.34
C SER A 258 0.65 8.95 -11.81
N TRP A 259 1.28 8.62 -10.67
CA TRP A 259 1.21 7.30 -10.06
C TRP A 259 1.56 7.38 -8.59
N GLY A 260 0.93 6.51 -7.77
CA GLY A 260 1.11 6.61 -6.33
C GLY A 260 0.73 5.39 -5.51
N VAL A 261 1.36 5.30 -4.34
CA VAL A 261 1.03 4.41 -3.23
C VAL A 261 1.13 5.17 -1.91
N SER A 262 0.40 4.72 -0.91
CA SER A 262 0.35 5.39 0.40
C SER A 262 0.61 4.42 1.55
N THR A 263 0.62 4.93 2.76
CA THR A 263 0.64 4.14 4.01
C THR A 263 -0.54 3.17 4.15
N ARG A 264 -1.51 3.19 3.22
CA ARG A 264 -2.51 2.12 3.06
C ARG A 264 -1.87 0.75 2.89
N LEU A 265 -0.64 0.66 2.37
CA LEU A 265 0.11 -0.59 2.27
C LEU A 265 0.39 -1.25 3.62
N LEU A 266 0.47 -0.48 4.73
CA LEU A 266 0.59 -1.05 6.07
C LEU A 266 -0.71 -1.77 6.47
N GLY A 267 -1.86 -1.15 6.17
CA GLY A 267 -3.16 -1.82 6.33
C GLY A 267 -3.28 -3.08 5.49
N ALA A 268 -2.76 -3.05 4.25
CA ALA A 268 -2.71 -4.23 3.39
C ALA A 268 -1.88 -5.36 4.01
N ILE A 269 -0.71 -5.08 4.58
CA ILE A 269 0.13 -6.08 5.27
C ILE A 269 -0.64 -6.70 6.43
N ILE A 270 -1.27 -5.89 7.28
CA ILE A 270 -2.05 -6.37 8.43
C ILE A 270 -3.17 -7.29 7.95
N MET A 271 -4.01 -6.81 7.03
CA MET A 271 -5.20 -7.53 6.59
C MET A 271 -4.91 -8.73 5.68
N THR A 272 -3.73 -8.81 5.08
CA THR A 272 -3.33 -9.97 4.26
C THR A 272 -2.65 -11.04 5.10
N HIS A 273 -1.77 -10.66 6.04
CA HIS A 273 -0.88 -11.61 6.72
C HIS A 273 -1.17 -11.81 8.20
N GLY A 274 -1.68 -10.78 8.91
CA GLY A 274 -1.94 -10.84 10.35
C GLY A 274 -2.82 -12.02 10.77
N ASP A 275 -2.69 -12.44 12.03
CA ASP A 275 -3.44 -13.53 12.66
C ASP A 275 -4.00 -13.10 14.03
N ASN A 276 -4.55 -14.04 14.79
CA ASN A 276 -5.08 -13.79 16.14
C ASN A 276 -3.99 -13.49 17.19
N ARG A 277 -2.70 -13.53 16.80
CA ARG A 277 -1.56 -13.16 17.64
C ARG A 277 -0.98 -11.79 17.29
N GLY A 278 -1.45 -11.16 16.23
CA GLY A 278 -1.00 -9.83 15.82
C GLY A 278 -0.61 -9.71 14.34
N ILE A 279 0.16 -8.69 14.03
CA ILE A 279 0.68 -8.50 12.68
C ILE A 279 1.74 -9.56 12.34
N ILE A 280 1.84 -9.93 11.05
CA ILE A 280 2.98 -10.69 10.50
C ILE A 280 3.61 -9.81 9.42
N ILE A 281 4.84 -9.36 9.66
CA ILE A 281 5.51 -8.44 8.75
C ILE A 281 6.35 -9.24 7.75
N PRO A 282 6.17 -9.04 6.43
CA PRO A 282 7.04 -9.65 5.44
C PRO A 282 8.51 -9.28 5.68
N PRO A 283 9.45 -10.25 5.69
CA PRO A 283 10.82 -10.04 6.13
C PRO A 283 11.56 -8.88 5.45
N LYS A 284 11.27 -8.60 4.19
CA LYS A 284 11.98 -7.56 3.43
C LYS A 284 11.65 -6.15 3.91
N VAL A 285 10.46 -5.94 4.49
CA VAL A 285 10.02 -4.64 5.01
C VAL A 285 9.91 -4.60 6.54
N ALA A 286 10.27 -5.66 7.24
CA ALA A 286 10.30 -5.68 8.70
C ALA A 286 11.42 -4.76 9.23
N PRO A 287 11.12 -3.78 10.10
CA PRO A 287 12.15 -2.93 10.74
C PRO A 287 13.15 -3.76 11.54
N VAL A 288 12.66 -4.80 12.19
CA VAL A 288 13.42 -5.84 12.87
C VAL A 288 13.11 -7.16 12.18
N GLN A 289 14.13 -7.83 11.64
CA GLN A 289 13.99 -9.14 11.00
C GLN A 289 14.18 -10.29 11.97
N VAL A 290 15.06 -10.06 12.96
CA VAL A 290 15.44 -11.03 13.97
C VAL A 290 15.40 -10.38 15.34
N ASP A 291 14.60 -10.94 16.24
CA ASP A 291 14.51 -10.55 17.63
C ASP A 291 15.27 -11.58 18.46
N ILE A 292 16.34 -11.19 19.15
CA ILE A 292 17.09 -12.07 20.06
C ILE A 292 16.54 -11.86 21.46
N LEU A 293 15.96 -12.92 22.02
CA LEU A 293 15.38 -12.89 23.36
C LEU A 293 16.39 -13.51 24.35
N GLU A 294 16.94 -12.66 25.20
CA GLU A 294 17.80 -13.06 26.29
C GLU A 294 16.96 -13.62 27.42
N LEU A 295 17.12 -14.92 27.72
CA LEU A 295 16.33 -15.62 28.74
C LEU A 295 17.18 -15.97 29.96
N PHE A 296 16.69 -15.57 31.15
CA PHE A 296 17.33 -15.86 32.43
C PHE A 296 18.76 -15.32 32.60
N ALA A 297 19.15 -14.26 31.92
CA ALA A 297 20.47 -13.64 32.05
C ALA A 297 20.75 -13.12 33.48
N ASN A 298 19.71 -12.72 34.20
CA ASN A 298 19.83 -12.37 35.63
C ASN A 298 20.33 -13.53 36.51
N LYS A 299 20.12 -14.79 36.09
CA LYS A 299 20.64 -16.00 36.78
C LYS A 299 21.97 -16.46 36.19
N GLN A 300 22.21 -16.21 34.91
CA GLN A 300 23.40 -16.65 34.20
C GLN A 300 23.91 -15.50 33.30
N PRO A 301 24.74 -14.58 33.80
CA PRO A 301 25.22 -13.40 33.06
C PRO A 301 25.90 -13.70 31.73
N ARG A 302 26.55 -14.84 31.58
CA ARG A 302 27.17 -15.30 30.32
C ARG A 302 26.18 -15.44 29.16
N VAL A 303 24.88 -15.55 29.41
CA VAL A 303 23.83 -15.52 28.38
C VAL A 303 23.80 -14.16 27.69
N HIS A 304 23.97 -13.09 28.46
CA HIS A 304 24.03 -11.73 27.90
C HIS A 304 25.21 -11.57 26.93
N ASP A 305 26.40 -11.97 27.34
CA ASP A 305 27.61 -11.87 26.48
C ASP A 305 27.44 -12.66 25.19
N PHE A 306 26.89 -13.88 25.30
CA PHE A 306 26.60 -14.72 24.13
C PHE A 306 25.60 -14.09 23.19
N CYS A 307 24.52 -13.48 23.71
CA CYS A 307 23.55 -12.75 22.91
C CYS A 307 24.17 -11.54 22.20
N GLN A 308 25.05 -10.80 22.87
CA GLN A 308 25.78 -9.67 22.27
C GLN A 308 26.69 -10.11 21.11
N GLU A 309 27.37 -11.23 21.24
CA GLU A 309 28.19 -11.82 20.17
C GLU A 309 27.30 -12.22 18.98
N LEU A 310 26.16 -12.83 19.24
CA LEU A 310 25.20 -13.23 18.23
C LEU A 310 24.64 -12.01 17.48
N VAL A 311 24.34 -10.91 18.17
CA VAL A 311 23.95 -9.62 17.55
C VAL A 311 25.04 -9.17 16.57
N LYS A 312 26.29 -9.06 17.03
CA LYS A 312 27.43 -8.63 16.18
C LYS A 312 27.62 -9.51 14.93
N GLN A 313 27.34 -10.81 15.07
CA GLN A 313 27.43 -11.75 13.95
C GLN A 313 26.34 -11.52 12.91
N LEU A 314 25.10 -11.23 13.36
CA LEU A 314 23.93 -11.14 12.49
C LEU A 314 23.67 -9.74 11.93
N GLU A 315 23.95 -8.65 12.69
CA GLU A 315 23.63 -7.26 12.33
C GLU A 315 24.29 -6.79 11.01
N ARG A 316 25.40 -7.40 10.62
CA ARG A 316 26.07 -7.11 9.33
C ARG A 316 25.21 -7.44 8.11
N LYS A 317 24.19 -8.29 8.26
CA LYS A 317 23.34 -8.77 7.13
C LYS A 317 21.86 -8.65 7.39
N PHE A 318 21.44 -8.54 8.65
CA PHE A 318 20.04 -8.51 9.06
C PHE A 318 19.78 -7.33 9.99
N ARG A 319 18.55 -6.88 10.07
CA ARG A 319 18.08 -5.92 11.07
C ARG A 319 17.74 -6.68 12.33
N VAL A 320 18.59 -6.58 13.35
CA VAL A 320 18.53 -7.34 14.58
C VAL A 320 18.18 -6.44 15.75
N ARG A 321 17.40 -6.95 16.69
CA ARG A 321 17.15 -6.34 17.99
C ARG A 321 17.45 -7.34 19.08
N LEU A 322 18.07 -6.89 20.19
CA LEU A 322 18.25 -7.65 21.40
C LEU A 322 17.22 -7.21 22.44
N ASP A 323 16.41 -8.13 22.95
CA ASP A 323 15.56 -7.91 24.13
C ASP A 323 16.26 -8.40 25.39
N SER A 324 16.98 -7.50 26.06
CA SER A 324 17.65 -7.68 27.34
C SER A 324 16.83 -7.21 28.53
N THR A 325 15.52 -6.94 28.36
CA THR A 325 14.65 -6.49 29.44
C THR A 325 14.46 -7.59 30.50
N ASP A 326 14.13 -7.19 31.72
CA ASP A 326 13.82 -8.09 32.84
C ASP A 326 12.39 -8.67 32.79
N LYS A 327 11.81 -8.83 31.60
CA LYS A 327 10.48 -9.41 31.42
C LYS A 327 10.55 -10.93 31.36
N SER A 328 9.45 -11.59 31.72
CA SER A 328 9.37 -13.05 31.63
C SER A 328 9.57 -13.54 30.19
N PRO A 329 10.12 -14.77 29.99
CA PRO A 329 10.25 -15.36 28.67
C PRO A 329 8.96 -15.36 27.85
N GLY A 330 7.81 -15.68 28.46
CA GLY A 330 6.51 -15.66 27.81
C GLY A 330 6.10 -14.27 27.36
N TYR A 331 6.37 -13.24 28.18
CA TYR A 331 6.10 -11.85 27.77
C TYR A 331 6.94 -11.43 26.57
N LYS A 332 8.26 -11.70 26.60
CA LYS A 332 9.18 -11.38 25.49
C LYS A 332 8.74 -12.05 24.19
N ALA A 333 8.40 -13.34 24.25
CA ALA A 333 7.91 -14.10 23.10
C ALA A 333 6.60 -13.52 22.55
N SER A 334 5.60 -13.27 23.42
CA SER A 334 4.33 -12.66 23.00
C SER A 334 4.50 -11.26 22.44
N ASN A 335 5.38 -10.44 23.02
CA ASN A 335 5.65 -9.10 22.52
C ASN A 335 6.29 -9.12 21.12
N SER A 336 7.24 -10.03 20.88
CA SER A 336 7.85 -10.26 19.57
C SER A 336 6.79 -10.71 18.53
N GLU A 337 5.89 -11.63 18.92
CA GLU A 337 4.79 -12.11 18.08
C GLU A 337 3.81 -11.00 17.69
N ILE A 338 3.33 -10.23 18.67
CA ILE A 338 2.37 -9.14 18.47
C ILE A 338 2.96 -8.05 17.58
N GLN A 339 4.25 -7.72 17.74
CA GLN A 339 4.95 -6.76 16.91
C GLN A 339 5.27 -7.28 15.50
N GLY A 340 5.06 -8.57 15.25
CA GLY A 340 5.18 -9.17 13.92
C GLY A 340 6.59 -9.40 13.43
N VAL A 341 7.56 -9.53 14.35
CA VAL A 341 8.95 -9.79 13.98
C VAL A 341 9.06 -11.16 13.30
N PRO A 342 9.62 -11.26 12.09
CA PRO A 342 9.63 -12.51 11.31
C PRO A 342 10.27 -13.69 11.99
N LEU A 343 11.40 -13.47 12.66
CA LEU A 343 12.12 -14.50 13.43
C LEU A 343 12.43 -14.00 14.84
N ARG A 344 12.24 -14.85 15.82
CA ARG A 344 12.85 -14.66 17.13
C ARG A 344 13.85 -15.78 17.42
N ILE A 345 14.93 -15.45 18.09
CA ILE A 345 15.95 -16.38 18.58
C ILE A 345 15.86 -16.35 20.10
N GLU A 346 15.52 -17.47 20.69
CA GLU A 346 15.46 -17.68 22.14
C GLU A 346 16.80 -18.22 22.59
N VAL A 347 17.44 -17.57 23.59
CA VAL A 347 18.74 -17.97 24.13
C VAL A 347 18.67 -18.03 25.64
N GLY A 348 18.88 -19.21 26.21
CA GLY A 348 18.92 -19.46 27.64
C GLY A 348 20.17 -20.21 28.09
N PRO A 349 20.30 -20.56 29.39
CA PRO A 349 21.49 -21.25 29.91
C PRO A 349 21.82 -22.59 29.23
N LYS A 350 20.81 -23.36 28.84
CA LYS A 350 21.00 -24.63 28.13
C LYS A 350 21.53 -24.44 26.71
N ASP A 351 21.10 -23.38 26.05
CA ASP A 351 21.57 -23.04 24.69
C ASP A 351 23.05 -22.67 24.72
N LEU A 352 23.47 -21.94 25.77
CA LEU A 352 24.86 -21.59 26.01
C LEU A 352 25.74 -22.84 26.19
N GLU A 353 25.29 -23.81 27.00
CA GLU A 353 26.02 -25.06 27.27
C GLU A 353 26.19 -25.90 26.00
N ASN A 354 25.13 -26.00 25.20
CA ASN A 354 25.08 -26.81 23.98
C ASN A 354 25.62 -26.08 22.73
N LYS A 355 25.96 -24.80 22.82
CA LYS A 355 26.35 -23.94 21.69
C LYS A 355 25.27 -23.91 20.58
N THR A 356 24.01 -23.91 20.98
CA THR A 356 22.86 -23.88 20.10
C THR A 356 22.02 -22.64 20.38
N VAL A 357 21.04 -22.39 19.53
CA VAL A 357 19.96 -21.40 19.72
C VAL A 357 18.65 -21.99 19.25
N THR A 358 17.55 -21.54 19.83
CA THR A 358 16.21 -21.91 19.35
C THR A 358 15.64 -20.78 18.47
N ILE A 359 15.47 -21.03 17.18
CA ILE A 359 14.85 -20.07 16.24
C ILE A 359 13.37 -20.40 16.09
N VAL A 360 12.51 -19.39 16.20
CA VAL A 360 11.06 -19.52 16.06
C VAL A 360 10.57 -18.64 14.92
N ARG A 361 9.81 -19.22 14.00
CA ARG A 361 9.15 -18.50 12.90
C ARG A 361 7.87 -17.83 13.38
N ARG A 362 7.63 -16.59 12.93
CA ARG A 362 6.39 -15.88 13.28
C ARG A 362 5.16 -16.42 12.53
N ASP A 363 5.34 -16.88 11.30
CA ASP A 363 4.25 -17.27 10.40
C ASP A 363 3.67 -18.68 10.71
N THR A 364 4.48 -19.61 11.25
CA THR A 364 4.06 -20.97 11.58
C THR A 364 4.20 -21.31 13.05
N LEU A 365 4.95 -20.52 13.81
CA LEU A 365 5.35 -20.76 15.20
C LEU A 365 6.24 -21.99 15.38
N GLU A 366 6.76 -22.53 14.29
CA GLU A 366 7.67 -23.68 14.28
C GLU A 366 9.00 -23.29 14.94
N LYS A 367 9.50 -24.19 15.80
CA LYS A 367 10.77 -24.08 16.52
C LYS A 367 11.82 -24.95 15.88
N THR A 368 13.01 -24.40 15.66
CA THR A 368 14.18 -25.13 15.15
C THR A 368 15.36 -24.87 16.05
N ILE A 369 16.01 -25.92 16.57
CA ILE A 369 17.27 -25.80 17.28
C ILE A 369 18.41 -25.83 16.26
N VAL A 370 19.33 -24.87 16.38
CA VAL A 370 20.39 -24.61 15.38
C VAL A 370 21.71 -24.43 16.10
N ASP A 371 22.77 -25.06 15.60
CA ASP A 371 24.14 -24.78 16.04
C ASP A 371 24.52 -23.34 15.73
N ILE A 372 25.27 -22.69 16.62
CA ILE A 372 25.63 -21.27 16.49
C ILE A 372 26.40 -20.98 15.21
N SER A 373 27.21 -21.93 14.73
CA SER A 373 27.96 -21.79 13.47
C SER A 373 27.06 -21.70 12.24
N GLU A 374 25.86 -22.26 12.30
CA GLU A 374 24.88 -22.31 11.19
C GLU A 374 23.81 -21.22 11.27
N VAL A 375 23.69 -20.48 12.40
CA VAL A 375 22.59 -19.52 12.65
C VAL A 375 22.44 -18.53 11.49
N LYS A 376 23.53 -17.98 10.98
CA LYS A 376 23.47 -16.96 9.90
C LYS A 376 22.90 -17.51 8.60
N SER A 377 23.26 -18.73 8.22
CA SER A 377 22.71 -19.39 7.03
C SER A 377 21.25 -19.75 7.23
N LYS A 378 20.91 -20.27 8.41
CA LYS A 378 19.53 -20.65 8.75
C LYS A 378 18.58 -19.47 8.84
N VAL A 379 18.99 -18.35 9.43
CA VAL A 379 18.22 -17.11 9.42
C VAL A 379 17.90 -16.65 8.00
N ARG A 380 18.88 -16.67 7.09
CA ARG A 380 18.64 -16.29 5.67
C ARG A 380 17.63 -17.21 5.01
N GLU A 381 17.78 -18.51 5.19
CA GLU A 381 16.88 -19.54 4.66
C GLU A 381 15.45 -19.33 5.18
N LEU A 382 15.28 -19.21 6.51
CA LEU A 382 13.97 -19.06 7.13
C LEU A 382 13.27 -17.76 6.74
N LEU A 383 13.97 -16.64 6.63
CA LEU A 383 13.39 -15.38 6.15
C LEU A 383 12.87 -15.50 4.72
N ALA A 384 13.58 -16.24 3.84
CA ALA A 384 13.11 -16.50 2.49
C ALA A 384 11.86 -17.42 2.50
N GLN A 385 11.88 -18.47 3.30
CA GLN A 385 10.74 -19.39 3.48
C GLN A 385 9.50 -18.66 4.01
N ILE A 386 9.65 -17.78 5.02
CA ILE A 386 8.54 -16.95 5.55
C ILE A 386 7.94 -16.10 4.43
N HIS A 387 8.76 -15.40 3.65
CA HIS A 387 8.26 -14.57 2.55
C HIS A 387 7.45 -15.40 1.53
N ASN A 388 7.98 -16.56 1.12
CA ASN A 388 7.32 -17.43 0.18
C ASN A 388 6.01 -18.00 0.75
N ASN A 389 6.02 -18.46 2.00
CA ASN A 389 4.82 -18.99 2.68
C ASN A 389 3.70 -17.94 2.76
N LEU A 390 4.04 -16.70 3.15
CA LEU A 390 3.09 -15.59 3.20
C LEU A 390 2.49 -15.31 1.81
N TYR A 391 3.33 -15.31 0.77
CA TYR A 391 2.88 -15.07 -0.60
C TYR A 391 1.97 -16.19 -1.11
N GLU A 392 2.36 -17.46 -0.94
CA GLU A 392 1.59 -18.60 -1.45
C GLU A 392 0.24 -18.74 -0.72
N ASN A 393 0.19 -18.50 0.59
CA ASN A 393 -1.08 -18.48 1.34
C ASN A 393 -2.03 -17.38 0.84
N ALA A 394 -1.52 -16.16 0.62
CA ALA A 394 -2.31 -15.07 0.10
C ALA A 394 -2.74 -15.32 -1.35
N LYS A 395 -1.86 -15.93 -2.17
CA LYS A 395 -2.14 -16.28 -3.56
C LYS A 395 -3.22 -17.36 -3.68
N LYS A 396 -3.12 -18.41 -2.88
CA LYS A 396 -4.13 -19.47 -2.79
C LYS A 396 -5.50 -18.87 -2.46
N LYS A 397 -5.55 -18.01 -1.44
CA LYS A 397 -6.80 -17.32 -1.07
C LYS A 397 -7.38 -16.49 -2.21
N LEU A 398 -6.55 -15.70 -2.90
CA LEU A 398 -7.00 -14.88 -4.04
C LEU A 398 -7.56 -15.78 -5.16
N ASP A 399 -6.88 -16.89 -5.49
CA ASP A 399 -7.29 -17.79 -6.57
C ASP A 399 -8.60 -18.52 -6.25
N GLU A 400 -8.75 -19.05 -5.04
CA GLU A 400 -9.94 -19.77 -4.59
C GLU A 400 -11.18 -18.87 -4.43
N ASN A 401 -10.96 -17.57 -4.20
CA ASN A 401 -12.04 -16.60 -3.98
C ASN A 401 -12.23 -15.61 -5.14
N THR A 402 -11.62 -15.88 -6.31
CA THR A 402 -11.90 -15.17 -7.55
C THR A 402 -12.72 -16.08 -8.44
N VAL A 403 -14.00 -15.75 -8.63
CA VAL A 403 -14.97 -16.60 -9.34
C VAL A 403 -15.47 -15.94 -10.61
N LEU A 404 -15.72 -16.73 -11.64
CA LEU A 404 -16.36 -16.31 -12.89
C LEU A 404 -17.86 -16.55 -12.77
N VAL A 405 -18.68 -15.55 -13.11
CA VAL A 405 -20.13 -15.61 -13.02
C VAL A 405 -20.75 -14.97 -14.27
N ASP A 406 -21.74 -15.60 -14.85
CA ASP A 406 -22.48 -15.13 -16.03
C ASP A 406 -23.99 -14.89 -15.73
N ASN A 407 -24.42 -15.03 -14.50
CA ASN A 407 -25.80 -14.88 -14.00
C ASN A 407 -25.86 -13.87 -12.86
N TYR A 408 -26.84 -12.94 -12.86
CA TYR A 408 -26.90 -11.84 -11.91
C TYR A 408 -27.29 -12.28 -10.49
N GLU A 409 -28.15 -13.32 -10.33
CA GLU A 409 -28.48 -13.83 -9.00
C GLU A 409 -27.26 -14.49 -8.36
N GLU A 410 -26.55 -15.34 -9.11
CA GLU A 410 -25.28 -15.91 -8.64
C GLU A 410 -24.24 -14.80 -8.33
N PHE A 411 -24.19 -13.75 -9.15
CA PHE A 411 -23.35 -12.58 -8.88
C PHE A 411 -23.64 -11.99 -7.50
N LYS A 412 -24.92 -11.74 -7.18
CA LYS A 412 -25.33 -11.20 -5.87
C LYS A 412 -24.94 -12.12 -4.71
N GLU A 413 -25.10 -13.43 -4.88
CA GLU A 413 -24.69 -14.43 -3.88
C GLU A 413 -23.18 -14.39 -3.63
N LYS A 414 -22.37 -14.42 -4.69
CA LYS A 414 -20.90 -14.40 -4.57
C LYS A 414 -20.38 -13.08 -3.98
N ILE A 415 -21.03 -11.96 -4.27
CA ILE A 415 -20.72 -10.67 -3.61
C ILE A 415 -21.09 -10.69 -2.11
N LYS A 416 -22.18 -11.33 -1.70
CA LYS A 416 -22.50 -11.50 -0.27
C LYS A 416 -21.43 -12.33 0.46
N GLU A 417 -20.88 -13.35 -0.20
CA GLU A 417 -19.76 -14.16 0.29
C GLU A 417 -18.41 -13.40 0.32
N ASN A 418 -18.37 -12.12 -0.04
CA ASN A 418 -17.18 -11.29 -0.17
C ASN A 418 -16.13 -11.88 -1.15
N LYS A 419 -16.56 -12.48 -2.25
CA LYS A 419 -15.66 -12.93 -3.31
C LYS A 419 -15.35 -11.83 -4.32
N PHE A 420 -14.25 -11.99 -5.04
CA PHE A 420 -14.00 -11.27 -6.27
C PHE A 420 -14.76 -11.95 -7.39
N VAL A 421 -15.66 -11.20 -8.02
CA VAL A 421 -16.51 -11.73 -9.09
C VAL A 421 -16.07 -11.16 -10.42
N LEU A 422 -15.60 -12.04 -11.31
CA LEU A 422 -15.32 -11.71 -12.70
C LEU A 422 -16.61 -11.92 -13.51
N ALA A 423 -17.14 -10.86 -14.09
CA ALA A 423 -18.41 -10.92 -14.80
C ALA A 423 -18.37 -10.08 -16.09
N PRO A 424 -19.15 -10.45 -17.14
CA PRO A 424 -19.27 -9.65 -18.34
C PRO A 424 -20.01 -8.34 -18.05
N PHE A 425 -19.40 -7.18 -18.39
CA PHE A 425 -19.97 -5.90 -18.05
C PHE A 425 -19.70 -4.82 -19.12
N CYS A 426 -20.75 -4.08 -19.50
CA CYS A 426 -20.67 -3.05 -20.53
C CYS A 426 -19.93 -1.77 -20.11
N CYS A 427 -19.73 -1.58 -18.78
CA CYS A 427 -19.15 -0.38 -18.18
C CYS A 427 -20.03 0.88 -18.33
N ALA A 428 -21.36 0.72 -18.41
CA ALA A 428 -22.30 1.85 -18.36
C ALA A 428 -22.37 2.36 -16.91
N GLU A 429 -22.33 3.69 -16.75
CA GLU A 429 -22.26 4.36 -15.45
C GLU A 429 -23.51 4.08 -14.60
N GLU A 430 -24.69 4.12 -15.22
CA GLU A 430 -25.97 3.88 -14.56
C GLU A 430 -26.05 2.44 -14.00
N ALA A 431 -25.61 1.45 -14.80
CA ALA A 431 -25.58 0.07 -14.36
C ALA A 431 -24.56 -0.14 -13.23
N GLU A 432 -23.42 0.55 -13.26
CA GLU A 432 -22.40 0.50 -12.21
C GLU A 432 -22.91 1.06 -10.89
N LYS A 433 -23.66 2.18 -10.92
CA LYS A 433 -24.30 2.79 -9.76
C LYS A 433 -25.38 1.85 -9.16
N GLN A 434 -26.24 1.29 -10.00
CA GLN A 434 -27.30 0.40 -9.55
C GLN A 434 -26.74 -0.89 -8.91
N ILE A 435 -25.74 -1.52 -9.52
CA ILE A 435 -25.05 -2.68 -8.92
C ILE A 435 -24.49 -2.33 -7.55
N LYS A 436 -23.87 -1.16 -7.41
CA LYS A 436 -23.31 -0.70 -6.14
C LYS A 436 -24.40 -0.49 -5.09
N ASP A 437 -25.53 0.13 -5.46
CA ASP A 437 -26.64 0.40 -4.54
C ASP A 437 -27.32 -0.91 -4.09
N GLU A 438 -27.48 -1.89 -4.99
CA GLU A 438 -28.09 -3.16 -4.69
C GLU A 438 -27.19 -4.11 -3.88
N THR A 439 -25.88 -4.10 -4.12
CA THR A 439 -24.97 -5.15 -3.61
C THR A 439 -23.84 -4.66 -2.72
N GLY A 440 -23.57 -3.37 -2.74
CA GLY A 440 -22.40 -2.75 -2.10
C GLY A 440 -21.08 -3.05 -2.83
N ALA A 441 -21.11 -3.77 -3.96
CA ALA A 441 -19.93 -4.05 -4.77
C ALA A 441 -19.64 -2.90 -5.73
N THR A 442 -18.36 -2.62 -5.93
CA THR A 442 -17.89 -1.67 -6.96
C THR A 442 -17.07 -2.40 -8.02
N THR A 443 -17.01 -1.84 -9.21
CA THR A 443 -16.05 -2.33 -10.20
C THR A 443 -14.63 -2.07 -9.71
N ARG A 444 -13.82 -3.13 -9.69
CA ARG A 444 -12.41 -2.98 -9.28
C ARG A 444 -11.53 -2.67 -10.48
N CYS A 445 -11.61 -3.51 -11.49
CA CYS A 445 -10.88 -3.27 -12.74
C CYS A 445 -11.34 -4.21 -13.86
N ILE A 446 -11.02 -3.82 -15.09
CA ILE A 446 -10.96 -4.70 -16.27
C ILE A 446 -9.56 -5.34 -16.23
N PRO A 447 -9.44 -6.66 -15.92
CA PRO A 447 -8.13 -7.29 -15.74
C PRO A 447 -7.32 -7.32 -17.04
N ARG A 448 -6.00 -7.11 -16.94
CA ARG A 448 -5.13 -7.03 -18.14
C ARG A 448 -4.76 -8.37 -18.75
N LYS A 449 -4.56 -9.39 -17.96
CA LYS A 449 -4.21 -10.76 -18.36
C LYS A 449 -4.43 -11.72 -17.19
N ASN A 450 -4.50 -13.02 -17.48
CA ASN A 450 -4.50 -14.17 -16.57
C ASN A 450 -5.83 -14.59 -15.95
N LEU A 451 -6.92 -13.86 -16.18
CA LEU A 451 -8.24 -14.37 -15.83
C LEU A 451 -8.91 -14.81 -17.14
N LYS A 452 -9.26 -16.09 -17.22
CA LYS A 452 -9.97 -16.61 -18.40
C LYS A 452 -11.36 -15.98 -18.41
N PRO A 453 -11.74 -15.22 -19.47
CA PRO A 453 -13.09 -14.70 -19.58
C PRO A 453 -14.05 -15.88 -19.79
N GLY A 454 -15.29 -15.68 -19.38
CA GLY A 454 -16.40 -16.57 -19.71
C GLY A 454 -16.76 -16.52 -21.19
N LYS A 455 -17.80 -17.22 -21.57
CA LYS A 455 -18.33 -17.26 -22.94
C LYS A 455 -19.48 -16.28 -23.17
N SER A 456 -20.06 -15.73 -22.10
CA SER A 456 -21.18 -14.79 -22.20
C SER A 456 -20.74 -13.46 -22.77
N ASN A 457 -21.52 -12.94 -23.70
CA ASN A 457 -21.37 -11.60 -24.26
C ASN A 457 -22.49 -10.63 -23.84
N LYS A 458 -23.36 -11.03 -22.90
CA LYS A 458 -24.40 -10.19 -22.33
C LYS A 458 -23.88 -9.52 -21.07
N CYS A 459 -24.20 -8.26 -20.86
CA CYS A 459 -23.93 -7.56 -19.62
C CYS A 459 -24.56 -8.32 -18.44
N ILE A 460 -23.80 -8.48 -17.34
CA ILE A 460 -24.28 -9.20 -16.13
C ILE A 460 -25.49 -8.52 -15.50
N PHE A 461 -25.63 -7.19 -15.60
CA PHE A 461 -26.73 -6.46 -15.03
C PHE A 461 -28.01 -6.67 -15.83
N GLU A 462 -29.05 -7.21 -15.20
CA GLU A 462 -30.31 -7.59 -15.85
C GLU A 462 -31.05 -6.42 -16.52
N GLY A 463 -30.97 -5.23 -15.91
CA GLY A 463 -31.53 -4.00 -16.48
C GLY A 463 -30.82 -3.51 -17.74
N CYS A 464 -29.68 -4.12 -18.12
CA CYS A 464 -28.84 -3.72 -19.24
C CYS A 464 -28.91 -4.75 -20.38
N ARG A 465 -29.41 -4.34 -21.56
CA ARG A 465 -29.47 -5.18 -22.77
C ARG A 465 -28.22 -5.15 -23.63
N SER A 466 -27.16 -4.46 -23.18
CA SER A 466 -25.92 -4.28 -23.94
C SER A 466 -25.15 -5.58 -24.09
N GLN A 467 -24.60 -5.80 -25.28
CA GLN A 467 -23.57 -6.82 -25.49
C GLN A 467 -22.21 -6.28 -25.09
N THR A 468 -21.34 -7.13 -24.58
CA THR A 468 -19.97 -6.78 -24.20
C THR A 468 -19.04 -7.97 -24.35
N ASN A 469 -17.79 -7.69 -24.71
CA ASN A 469 -16.68 -8.64 -24.65
C ASN A 469 -15.72 -8.34 -23.49
N LYS A 470 -16.10 -7.39 -22.61
CA LYS A 470 -15.30 -6.99 -21.45
C LYS A 470 -15.77 -7.76 -20.23
N TYR A 471 -14.82 -8.32 -19.51
CA TYR A 471 -15.03 -8.90 -18.19
C TYR A 471 -14.43 -7.98 -17.15
N VAL A 472 -15.16 -7.72 -16.07
CA VAL A 472 -14.80 -6.79 -15.02
C VAL A 472 -14.80 -7.52 -13.68
N ILE A 473 -13.81 -7.21 -12.84
CA ILE A 473 -13.79 -7.66 -11.45
C ILE A 473 -14.65 -6.74 -10.62
N PHE A 474 -15.59 -7.33 -9.88
CA PHE A 474 -16.40 -6.69 -8.85
C PHE A 474 -16.04 -7.23 -7.48
N ALA A 475 -16.08 -6.38 -6.47
CA ALA A 475 -15.95 -6.76 -5.07
C ALA A 475 -16.45 -5.64 -4.15
N LYS A 476 -16.81 -5.99 -2.91
CA LYS A 476 -16.87 -5.00 -1.84
C LYS A 476 -15.45 -4.51 -1.54
N ALA A 477 -15.28 -3.25 -1.15
CA ALA A 477 -13.97 -2.64 -0.98
C ALA A 477 -13.86 -1.77 0.27
N TYR A 478 -12.62 -1.53 0.69
CA TYR A 478 -12.25 -0.59 1.75
C TYR A 478 -12.14 0.86 1.26
#